data_49b1b55b9737f9973999c3ae17dd8a21
#
_entry.id   49b1b55b9737f9973999c3ae17dd8a21
#
_cell.length_a   1.000
_cell.length_b   1.000
_cell.length_c   1.000
_cell.angle_alpha   90.00
_cell.angle_beta   90.00
_cell.angle_gamma   90.00
#
_symmetry.space_group_name_H-M   'P 1'
#
loop_
_entity.id
_entity.type
_entity.pdbx_description
1 polymer ?
#
loop_
_entity_poly.entity_id
_entity_poly.type
_entity_poly.pdbx_seq_one_letter_code
_entity_poly.pdbx_strand_id
1 'polypeptide(L)'
;MARTQPSDVDSVEPYDPLNCTHTALRQASRQLTLVYDEALAPSGLTSAQALVVSRIAELDGAPGGRGPSLQALAKRLSLQISALTHALKPLVRDGLVQLQPDPDDGRTKRAVLTEQGQQQMQQMTALWIAVNAKLDGVLGDGVAHELRQMASKVASPDFAEAMKK
;
A
#
# COMPACT_ATOMS: atom_id res chain seq x y z
N MET A 1 28.33 58.60 -7.06
CA MET A 1 28.75 57.35 -6.45
C MET A 1 27.47 56.65 -5.92
N ALA A 2 26.90 55.75 -6.71
CA ALA A 2 25.73 55.00 -6.36
C ALA A 2 26.17 53.74 -5.58
N ARG A 3 25.69 53.58 -4.34
CA ARG A 3 25.88 52.36 -3.54
C ARG A 3 24.94 51.30 -4.09
N THR A 4 25.47 50.29 -4.71
CA THR A 4 24.79 49.05 -5.01
C THR A 4 24.43 48.38 -3.68
N GLN A 5 23.12 48.17 -3.45
CA GLN A 5 22.65 47.33 -2.33
C GLN A 5 22.95 45.87 -2.63
N PRO A 6 23.35 45.05 -1.65
CA PRO A 6 23.51 43.64 -1.83
C PRO A 6 22.14 43.01 -2.07
N SER A 7 22.08 42.20 -3.14
CA SER A 7 20.95 41.41 -3.60
C SER A 7 20.44 40.48 -2.50
N ASP A 8 19.10 40.40 -2.39
CA ASP A 8 18.32 39.40 -1.65
C ASP A 8 18.63 37.95 -2.09
N VAL A 9 19.73 37.45 -1.59
CA VAL A 9 20.06 36.01 -1.68
C VAL A 9 20.42 35.58 -0.27
N ASP A 10 19.46 35.32 0.59
CA ASP A 10 19.61 34.50 1.81
C ASP A 10 18.36 34.51 2.69
N SER A 11 17.22 34.12 2.12
CA SER A 11 16.17 33.57 2.95
C SER A 11 15.88 32.11 2.56
N VAL A 12 16.93 31.28 2.61
CA VAL A 12 16.72 29.85 2.74
C VAL A 12 16.11 29.66 4.11
N GLU A 13 14.82 29.41 4.18
CA GLU A 13 14.14 29.01 5.41
C GLU A 13 14.99 27.92 6.07
N PRO A 14 15.30 28.03 7.37
CA PRO A 14 16.09 27.02 8.05
C PRO A 14 15.40 25.67 7.89
N TYR A 15 16.15 24.63 7.52
CA TYR A 15 15.66 23.28 7.36
C TYR A 15 14.86 22.86 8.61
N ASP A 16 13.54 22.76 8.47
CA ASP A 16 12.65 22.24 9.51
C ASP A 16 12.31 20.78 9.17
N PRO A 17 12.85 19.82 9.94
CA PRO A 17 12.53 18.40 9.74
C PRO A 17 11.03 18.09 9.87
N LEU A 18 10.27 18.92 10.60
CA LEU A 18 8.82 18.76 10.78
C LEU A 18 8.04 19.17 9.51
N ASN A 19 8.64 20.00 8.65
CA ASN A 19 8.06 20.46 7.39
C ASN A 19 8.41 19.54 6.22
N CYS A 20 9.08 18.41 6.47
CA CYS A 20 9.44 17.44 5.45
C CYS A 20 8.28 16.48 5.15
N THR A 21 7.71 16.58 3.96
CA THR A 21 6.62 15.71 3.49
C THR A 21 6.94 14.21 3.64
N HIS A 22 8.19 13.80 3.34
CA HIS A 22 8.61 12.42 3.52
C HIS A 22 8.55 11.99 5.00
N THR A 23 9.02 12.82 5.92
CA THR A 23 8.97 12.53 7.36
C THR A 23 7.54 12.42 7.85
N ALA A 24 6.67 13.37 7.47
CA ALA A 24 5.26 13.38 7.85
C ALA A 24 4.53 12.11 7.34
N LEU A 25 4.71 11.75 6.06
CA LEU A 25 4.10 10.54 5.50
C LEU A 25 4.62 9.26 6.14
N ARG A 26 5.90 9.20 6.48
CA ARG A 26 6.46 8.04 7.20
C ARG A 26 5.86 7.87 8.59
N GLN A 27 5.73 8.97 9.34
CA GLN A 27 5.13 8.95 10.68
C GLN A 27 3.66 8.55 10.61
N ALA A 28 2.90 9.16 9.70
CA ALA A 28 1.49 8.82 9.46
C ALA A 28 1.32 7.35 9.06
N SER A 29 2.13 6.84 8.12
CA SER A 29 2.10 5.45 7.68
C SER A 29 2.37 4.47 8.83
N ARG A 30 3.35 4.77 9.70
CA ARG A 30 3.64 3.92 10.88
C ARG A 30 2.47 3.90 11.85
N GLN A 31 1.87 5.06 12.14
CA GLN A 31 0.72 5.14 13.03
C GLN A 31 -0.49 4.39 12.47
N LEU A 32 -0.79 4.57 11.19
CA LEU A 32 -1.86 3.85 10.51
C LEU A 32 -1.61 2.34 10.51
N THR A 33 -0.36 1.90 10.28
CA THR A 33 -0.03 0.47 10.35
C THR A 33 -0.42 -0.13 11.70
N LEU A 34 -0.08 0.53 12.83
CA LEU A 34 -0.45 0.06 14.16
C LEU A 34 -1.97 -0.02 14.35
N VAL A 35 -2.70 1.02 13.92
CA VAL A 35 -4.17 1.06 14.01
C VAL A 35 -4.82 -0.06 13.20
N TYR A 36 -4.33 -0.30 11.97
CA TYR A 36 -4.89 -1.35 11.12
C TYR A 36 -4.48 -2.74 11.59
N ASP A 37 -3.25 -2.95 12.07
CA ASP A 37 -2.81 -4.24 12.60
C ASP A 37 -3.63 -4.62 13.84
N GLU A 38 -3.91 -3.68 14.75
CA GLU A 38 -4.79 -3.91 15.90
C GLU A 38 -6.22 -4.24 15.46
N ALA A 39 -6.79 -3.46 14.53
CA ALA A 39 -8.15 -3.68 14.03
C ALA A 39 -8.31 -5.01 13.28
N LEU A 40 -7.29 -5.45 12.55
CA LEU A 40 -7.30 -6.68 11.76
C LEU A 40 -6.86 -7.92 12.55
N ALA A 41 -6.32 -7.76 13.76
CA ALA A 41 -5.84 -8.88 14.59
C ALA A 41 -6.84 -10.05 14.73
N PRO A 42 -8.18 -9.82 14.86
CA PRO A 42 -9.15 -10.92 14.92
C PRO A 42 -9.18 -11.78 13.65
N SER A 43 -8.76 -11.25 12.49
CA SER A 43 -8.64 -12.03 11.25
C SER A 43 -7.33 -12.82 11.17
N GLY A 44 -6.41 -12.67 12.11
CA GLY A 44 -5.08 -13.30 12.07
C GLY A 44 -4.14 -12.72 11.01
N LEU A 45 -4.51 -11.63 10.31
CA LEU A 45 -3.71 -10.98 9.29
C LEU A 45 -3.15 -9.65 9.79
N THR A 46 -1.90 -9.36 9.46
CA THR A 46 -1.37 -8.00 9.54
C THR A 46 -1.93 -7.16 8.40
N SER A 47 -1.89 -5.82 8.53
CA SER A 47 -2.32 -4.89 7.47
C SER A 47 -1.56 -5.10 6.16
N ALA A 48 -0.28 -5.43 6.23
CA ALA A 48 0.54 -5.76 5.06
C ALA A 48 0.08 -7.06 4.37
N GLN A 49 -0.24 -8.10 5.14
CA GLN A 49 -0.78 -9.36 4.61
C GLN A 49 -2.18 -9.18 4.02
N ALA A 50 -3.04 -8.45 4.72
CA ALA A 50 -4.38 -8.09 4.26
C ALA A 50 -4.34 -7.36 2.91
N LEU A 51 -3.40 -6.43 2.73
CA LEU A 51 -3.19 -5.74 1.47
C LEU A 51 -2.82 -6.71 0.34
N VAL A 52 -1.91 -7.65 0.56
CA VAL A 52 -1.52 -8.64 -0.46
C VAL A 52 -2.71 -9.51 -0.84
N VAL A 53 -3.44 -10.05 0.14
CA VAL A 53 -4.64 -10.88 -0.06
C VAL A 53 -5.70 -10.12 -0.86
N SER A 54 -5.99 -8.87 -0.49
CA SER A 54 -6.95 -8.01 -1.21
C SER A 54 -6.54 -7.76 -2.67
N ARG A 55 -5.24 -7.57 -2.94
CA ARG A 55 -4.76 -7.32 -4.31
C ARG A 55 -4.77 -8.59 -5.16
N ILE A 56 -4.56 -9.76 -4.58
CA ILE A 56 -4.75 -11.01 -5.29
C ILE A 56 -6.21 -11.14 -5.71
N ALA A 57 -7.16 -10.94 -4.81
CA ALA A 57 -8.59 -11.03 -5.11
C ALA A 57 -9.04 -9.98 -6.16
N GLU A 58 -8.59 -8.73 -6.03
CA GLU A 58 -8.89 -7.66 -7.00
C GLU A 58 -8.45 -8.02 -8.42
N LEU A 59 -7.24 -8.56 -8.55
CA LEU A 59 -6.65 -8.86 -9.86
C LEU A 59 -7.11 -10.21 -10.44
N ASP A 60 -7.66 -11.09 -9.62
CA ASP A 60 -8.22 -12.38 -10.07
C ASP A 60 -9.57 -12.20 -10.79
N GLY A 61 -10.31 -11.15 -10.48
CA GLY A 61 -11.55 -10.76 -11.14
C GLY A 61 -12.76 -11.64 -10.83
N ALA A 62 -12.57 -12.89 -10.38
CA ALA A 62 -13.64 -13.80 -9.99
C ALA A 62 -13.11 -14.91 -9.06
N PRO A 63 -13.91 -15.45 -8.15
CA PRO A 63 -13.53 -16.60 -7.33
C PRO A 63 -13.19 -17.82 -8.22
N GLY A 64 -12.01 -18.42 -8.00
CA GLY A 64 -11.54 -19.56 -8.77
C GLY A 64 -10.87 -19.21 -10.10
N GLY A 65 -10.52 -17.94 -10.30
CA GLY A 65 -9.73 -17.50 -11.44
C GLY A 65 -8.29 -18.01 -11.41
N ARG A 66 -7.51 -17.61 -12.43
CA ARG A 66 -6.09 -18.04 -12.55
C ARG A 66 -5.15 -17.29 -11.60
N GLY A 67 -5.65 -16.27 -10.88
CA GLY A 67 -4.86 -15.35 -10.08
C GLY A 67 -3.91 -14.46 -10.88
N PRO A 68 -3.42 -13.37 -10.30
CA PRO A 68 -2.44 -12.51 -10.94
C PRO A 68 -1.06 -13.17 -11.05
N SER A 69 -0.30 -12.84 -12.10
CA SER A 69 1.13 -13.15 -12.14
C SER A 69 1.84 -12.37 -11.03
N LEU A 70 2.97 -12.91 -10.53
CA LEU A 70 3.75 -12.20 -9.50
C LEU A 70 4.25 -10.84 -9.98
N GLN A 71 4.50 -10.68 -11.29
CA GLN A 71 4.87 -9.39 -11.87
C GLN A 71 3.72 -8.38 -11.82
N ALA A 72 2.50 -8.80 -12.20
CA ALA A 72 1.31 -7.95 -12.13
C ALA A 72 1.01 -7.53 -10.68
N LEU A 73 1.11 -8.48 -9.74
CA LEU A 73 0.89 -8.23 -8.32
C LEU A 73 1.95 -7.30 -7.73
N ALA A 74 3.24 -7.49 -8.07
CA ALA A 74 4.33 -6.62 -7.64
C ALA A 74 4.13 -5.18 -8.16
N LYS A 75 3.78 -5.03 -9.44
CA LYS A 75 3.46 -3.74 -10.05
C LYS A 75 2.30 -3.06 -9.32
N ARG A 76 1.22 -3.81 -9.05
CA ARG A 76 0.02 -3.28 -8.36
C ARG A 76 0.31 -2.83 -6.93
N LEU A 77 1.25 -3.48 -6.25
CA LEU A 77 1.70 -3.17 -4.90
C LEU A 77 2.87 -2.17 -4.85
N SER A 78 3.39 -1.74 -5.99
CA SER A 78 4.61 -0.91 -6.08
C SER A 78 5.82 -1.55 -5.37
N LEU A 79 5.93 -2.88 -5.45
CA LEU A 79 6.99 -3.67 -4.82
C LEU A 79 7.96 -4.25 -5.86
N GLN A 80 9.20 -4.46 -5.42
CA GLN A 80 10.13 -5.33 -6.15
C GLN A 80 9.67 -6.80 -6.01
N ILE A 81 9.95 -7.63 -7.03
CA ILE A 81 9.59 -9.07 -7.02
C ILE A 81 10.15 -9.80 -5.80
N SER A 82 11.37 -9.48 -5.37
CA SER A 82 12.00 -10.07 -4.17
C SER A 82 11.22 -9.73 -2.90
N ALA A 83 10.79 -8.48 -2.74
CA ALA A 83 9.99 -8.05 -1.60
C ALA A 83 8.60 -8.73 -1.59
N LEU A 84 7.94 -8.79 -2.76
CA LEU A 84 6.67 -9.52 -2.89
C LEU A 84 6.84 -11.01 -2.54
N THR A 85 7.88 -11.66 -3.06
CA THR A 85 8.15 -13.07 -2.77
C THR A 85 8.33 -13.30 -1.26
N HIS A 86 8.99 -12.36 -0.58
CA HIS A 86 9.14 -12.42 0.87
C HIS A 86 7.80 -12.23 1.59
N ALA A 87 6.96 -11.27 1.15
CA ALA A 87 5.63 -11.01 1.72
C ALA A 87 4.66 -12.19 1.51
N LEU A 88 4.79 -12.94 0.41
CA LEU A 88 3.97 -14.12 0.14
C LEU A 88 4.34 -15.35 0.98
N LYS A 89 5.58 -15.47 1.47
CA LYS A 89 6.04 -16.66 2.22
C LYS A 89 5.13 -17.03 3.39
N PRO A 90 4.79 -16.13 4.34
CA PRO A 90 3.89 -16.47 5.43
C PRO A 90 2.49 -16.86 4.92
N LEU A 91 1.94 -16.17 3.93
CA LEU A 91 0.62 -16.48 3.38
C LEU A 91 0.56 -17.87 2.73
N VAL A 92 1.64 -18.28 2.06
CA VAL A 92 1.76 -19.61 1.47
C VAL A 92 1.95 -20.67 2.56
N ARG A 93 2.81 -20.41 3.55
CA ARG A 93 3.03 -21.31 4.68
C ARG A 93 1.74 -21.57 5.46
N ASP A 94 0.95 -20.52 5.66
CA ASP A 94 -0.29 -20.57 6.44
C ASP A 94 -1.50 -21.04 5.59
N GLY A 95 -1.25 -21.47 4.33
CA GLY A 95 -2.24 -22.05 3.45
C GLY A 95 -3.28 -21.08 2.88
N LEU A 96 -3.06 -19.79 2.96
CA LEU A 96 -3.98 -18.75 2.47
C LEU A 96 -3.80 -18.46 0.97
N VAL A 97 -2.58 -18.62 0.49
CA VAL A 97 -2.20 -18.37 -0.92
C VAL A 97 -1.47 -19.61 -1.46
N GLN A 98 -1.79 -19.99 -2.68
CA GLN A 98 -1.07 -21.00 -3.45
C GLN A 98 -0.35 -20.35 -4.64
N LEU A 99 0.91 -20.73 -4.85
CA LEU A 99 1.65 -20.36 -6.06
C LEU A 99 1.54 -21.47 -7.10
N GLN A 100 1.00 -21.13 -8.26
CA GLN A 100 0.79 -22.07 -9.36
C GLN A 100 1.62 -21.63 -10.58
N PRO A 101 2.12 -22.55 -11.42
CA PRO A 101 2.68 -22.20 -12.72
C PRO A 101 1.56 -21.62 -13.60
N ASP A 102 1.93 -20.64 -14.43
CA ASP A 102 1.02 -20.14 -15.45
C ASP A 102 0.78 -21.25 -16.50
N PRO A 103 -0.47 -21.55 -16.89
CA PRO A 103 -0.76 -22.61 -17.85
C PRO A 103 -0.21 -22.34 -19.26
N ASP A 104 -0.04 -21.06 -19.61
CA ASP A 104 0.44 -20.66 -20.94
C ASP A 104 1.96 -20.39 -20.96
N ASP A 105 2.57 -20.12 -19.78
CA ASP A 105 4.01 -19.91 -19.59
C ASP A 105 4.47 -20.48 -18.25
N GLY A 106 4.92 -21.71 -18.23
CA GLY A 106 5.39 -22.40 -17.01
C GLY A 106 6.55 -21.71 -16.25
N ARG A 107 7.20 -20.69 -16.84
CA ARG A 107 8.23 -19.87 -16.17
C ARG A 107 7.60 -18.80 -15.28
N THR A 108 6.38 -18.42 -15.57
CA THR A 108 5.61 -17.43 -14.81
C THR A 108 4.86 -18.13 -13.67
N LYS A 109 4.91 -17.56 -12.47
CA LYS A 109 4.11 -18.00 -11.32
C LYS A 109 2.94 -17.05 -11.09
N ARG A 110 1.81 -17.62 -10.70
CA ARG A 110 0.58 -16.93 -10.32
C ARG A 110 0.28 -17.16 -8.86
N ALA A 111 -0.28 -16.14 -8.19
CA ALA A 111 -0.74 -16.22 -6.82
C ALA A 111 -2.27 -16.38 -6.81
N VAL A 112 -2.78 -17.44 -6.18
CA VAL A 112 -4.21 -17.76 -6.09
C VAL A 112 -4.59 -17.85 -4.62
N LEU A 113 -5.73 -17.29 -4.23
CA LEU A 113 -6.29 -17.53 -2.90
C LEU A 113 -6.83 -18.93 -2.82
N THR A 114 -6.48 -19.64 -1.76
CA THR A 114 -7.13 -20.91 -1.41
C THR A 114 -8.55 -20.64 -0.89
N GLU A 115 -9.34 -21.69 -0.70
CA GLU A 115 -10.64 -21.55 -0.03
C GLU A 115 -10.51 -20.91 1.36
N GLN A 116 -9.52 -21.35 2.14
CA GLN A 116 -9.18 -20.75 3.42
C GLN A 116 -8.79 -19.27 3.27
N GLY A 117 -7.99 -18.91 2.25
CA GLY A 117 -7.63 -17.53 1.97
C GLY A 117 -8.83 -16.66 1.61
N GLN A 118 -9.80 -17.20 0.87
CA GLN A 118 -11.05 -16.50 0.54
C GLN A 118 -11.92 -16.26 1.79
N GLN A 119 -12.06 -17.26 2.66
CA GLN A 119 -12.78 -17.12 3.93
C GLN A 119 -12.12 -16.07 4.83
N GLN A 120 -10.79 -16.11 4.94
CA GLN A 120 -10.01 -15.14 5.71
C GLN A 120 -10.18 -13.73 5.17
N MET A 121 -10.18 -13.56 3.84
CA MET A 121 -10.44 -12.28 3.18
C MET A 121 -11.84 -11.74 3.50
N GLN A 122 -12.86 -12.58 3.53
CA GLN A 122 -14.22 -12.14 3.88
C GLN A 122 -14.27 -11.60 5.33
N GLN A 123 -13.67 -12.31 6.28
CA GLN A 123 -13.58 -11.87 7.68
C GLN A 123 -12.82 -10.55 7.81
N MET A 124 -11.67 -10.44 7.16
CA MET A 124 -10.85 -9.24 7.12
C MET A 124 -11.59 -8.04 6.54
N THR A 125 -12.41 -8.25 5.50
CA THR A 125 -13.13 -7.16 4.81
C THR A 125 -14.08 -6.41 5.75
N ALA A 126 -14.81 -7.12 6.61
CA ALA A 126 -15.69 -6.49 7.59
C ALA A 126 -14.92 -5.61 8.59
N LEU A 127 -13.77 -6.10 9.08
CA LEU A 127 -12.88 -5.37 9.99
C LEU A 127 -12.27 -4.15 9.29
N TRP A 128 -11.88 -4.31 8.02
CA TRP A 128 -11.36 -3.23 7.20
C TRP A 128 -12.37 -2.10 7.00
N ILE A 129 -13.62 -2.43 6.70
CA ILE A 129 -14.71 -1.45 6.57
C ILE A 129 -14.89 -0.70 7.89
N ALA A 130 -14.93 -1.42 9.01
CA ALA A 130 -15.13 -0.83 10.34
C ALA A 130 -14.00 0.15 10.73
N VAL A 131 -12.74 -0.22 10.52
CA VAL A 131 -11.60 0.66 10.83
C VAL A 131 -11.55 1.88 9.93
N ASN A 132 -11.91 1.76 8.63
CA ASN A 132 -12.00 2.91 7.74
C ASN A 132 -13.12 3.88 8.16
N ALA A 133 -14.30 3.38 8.51
CA ALA A 133 -15.39 4.22 9.02
C ALA A 133 -15.00 4.97 10.31
N LYS A 134 -14.28 4.29 11.22
CA LYS A 134 -13.73 4.93 12.42
C LYS A 134 -12.70 6.02 12.07
N LEU A 135 -11.80 5.74 11.12
CA LEU A 135 -10.80 6.71 10.67
C LEU A 135 -11.46 7.95 10.04
N ASP A 136 -12.48 7.73 9.17
CA ASP A 136 -13.24 8.82 8.55
C ASP A 136 -13.92 9.69 9.62
N GLY A 137 -14.51 9.09 10.66
CA GLY A 137 -15.11 9.81 11.79
C GLY A 137 -14.10 10.61 12.64
N VAL A 138 -12.89 10.06 12.84
CA VAL A 138 -11.84 10.74 13.63
C VAL A 138 -11.22 11.92 12.86
N LEU A 139 -11.01 11.78 11.56
CA LEU A 139 -10.43 12.84 10.73
C LEU A 139 -11.44 13.91 10.34
N GLY A 140 -12.73 13.60 10.36
CA GLY A 140 -13.82 14.49 9.94
C GLY A 140 -14.17 14.35 8.46
N ASP A 141 -15.32 14.97 8.11
CA ASP A 141 -15.91 14.84 6.78
C ASP A 141 -14.97 15.30 5.66
N GLY A 142 -14.72 14.44 4.70
CA GLY A 142 -13.90 14.72 3.51
C GLY A 142 -12.39 14.62 3.72
N VAL A 143 -11.87 14.85 4.93
CA VAL A 143 -10.42 14.90 5.20
C VAL A 143 -9.73 13.56 4.90
N ALA A 144 -10.32 12.45 5.30
CA ALA A 144 -9.77 11.11 4.99
C ALA A 144 -9.77 10.83 3.49
N HIS A 145 -10.77 11.32 2.75
CA HIS A 145 -10.81 11.21 1.29
C HIS A 145 -9.69 12.02 0.63
N GLU A 146 -9.51 13.27 1.03
CA GLU A 146 -8.43 14.14 0.54
C GLU A 146 -7.05 13.54 0.84
N LEU A 147 -6.85 13.03 2.06
CA LEU A 147 -5.61 12.35 2.45
C LEU A 147 -5.30 11.16 1.53
N ARG A 148 -6.31 10.32 1.25
CA ARG A 148 -6.16 9.18 0.31
C ARG A 148 -5.84 9.65 -1.10
N GLN A 149 -6.47 10.72 -1.59
CA GLN A 149 -6.18 11.29 -2.91
C GLN A 149 -4.74 11.84 -2.99
N MET A 150 -4.30 12.61 -1.99
CA MET A 150 -2.94 13.15 -1.96
C MET A 150 -1.89 12.04 -1.88
N ALA A 151 -2.09 11.03 -1.03
CA ALA A 151 -1.21 9.88 -0.94
C ALA A 151 -1.13 9.11 -2.27
N SER A 152 -2.27 8.90 -2.95
CA SER A 152 -2.32 8.26 -4.27
C SER A 152 -1.59 9.07 -5.35
N LYS A 153 -1.72 10.40 -5.32
CA LYS A 153 -0.98 11.30 -6.24
C LYS A 153 0.53 11.16 -6.05
N VAL A 154 1.01 11.18 -4.80
CA VAL A 154 2.44 11.01 -4.49
C VAL A 154 2.96 9.62 -4.87
N ALA A 155 2.12 8.59 -4.77
CA ALA A 155 2.47 7.21 -5.14
C ALA A 155 2.39 6.93 -6.66
N SER A 156 1.97 7.90 -7.48
CA SER A 156 1.77 7.70 -8.91
C SER A 156 3.10 7.71 -9.70
N PRO A 157 3.19 6.99 -10.84
CA PRO A 157 4.33 7.08 -11.74
C PRO A 157 4.55 8.50 -12.27
N ASP A 158 3.47 9.24 -12.53
CA ASP A 158 3.54 10.61 -13.06
C ASP A 158 4.23 11.57 -12.09
N PHE A 159 3.99 11.40 -10.77
CA PHE A 159 4.69 12.16 -9.75
C PHE A 159 6.19 11.86 -9.78
N ALA A 160 6.56 10.58 -9.86
CA ALA A 160 7.96 10.17 -9.92
C ALA A 160 8.69 10.73 -11.16
N GLU A 161 8.01 10.81 -12.31
CA GLU A 161 8.56 11.43 -13.54
C GLU A 161 8.67 12.96 -13.40
N ALA A 162 7.69 13.61 -12.80
CA ALA A 162 7.72 15.06 -12.57
C ALA A 162 8.88 15.49 -11.67
N MET A 163 9.25 14.66 -10.68
CA MET A 163 10.36 14.94 -9.75
C MET A 163 11.77 14.73 -10.35
N LYS A 164 11.87 14.17 -11.56
CA LYS A 164 13.15 14.00 -12.28
C LYS A 164 13.52 15.20 -13.17
N LYS A 165 12.59 16.11 -13.42
CA LYS A 165 12.76 17.31 -14.24
C LYS A 165 13.22 18.49 -13.41
#